data_96d5919753b458dd7116b7a515d0dda5
#
_entry.id   96d5919753b458dd7116b7a515d0dda5
#
_cell.length_a   1.000
_cell.length_b   1.000
_cell.length_c   1.000
_cell.angle_alpha   90.00
_cell.angle_beta   90.00
_cell.angle_gamma   90.00
#
_symmetry.space_group_name_H-M   'P 1'
#
loop_
_entity.id
_entity.type
_entity.pdbx_description
1 polymer ?
#
loop_
_entity_poly.entity_id
_entity_poly.type
_entity_poly.pdbx_seq_one_letter_code
_entity_poly.pdbx_strand_id
1 'polypeptide(L)'
;GEETAITISKKATFRSSREALAKWELEDFIAWASSLTLNELQEWEDIGPIVAESIYEYFHDETNLKLLNKLKLANITILNSLPVSGGKLSGTSFVLTGTMESMSRDEAKAKIRSLGGEISESVSKQTSYVVAGEKAGSKLDKAEKLGVKVLSESEFKKLL
;
A
#
# COMPACT_ATOMS: atom_id res chain seq x y z
N GLY A 1 4.65 6.11 6.66
CA GLY A 1 4.21 4.83 7.18
C GLY A 1 4.10 3.78 6.09
N GLU A 2 3.57 2.61 6.41
CA GLU A 2 3.44 1.49 5.47
C GLU A 2 2.62 1.85 4.23
N GLU A 3 1.48 2.53 4.40
CA GLU A 3 0.62 2.94 3.28
C GLU A 3 1.33 3.92 2.34
N THR A 4 2.10 4.85 2.88
CA THR A 4 2.95 5.77 2.09
C THR A 4 3.98 5.00 1.26
N ALA A 5 4.64 4.00 1.86
CA ALA A 5 5.60 3.17 1.14
C ALA A 5 4.95 2.37 0.01
N ILE A 6 3.73 1.87 0.21
CA ILE A 6 2.94 1.18 -0.82
C ILE A 6 2.57 2.14 -1.95
N THR A 7 2.15 3.38 -1.64
CA THR A 7 1.84 4.39 -2.65
C THR A 7 3.07 4.72 -3.49
N ILE A 8 4.23 4.93 -2.86
CA ILE A 8 5.51 5.13 -3.57
C ILE A 8 5.83 3.94 -4.47
N SER A 9 5.72 2.71 -3.96
CA SER A 9 5.96 1.48 -4.73
C SER A 9 5.04 1.36 -5.95
N LYS A 10 3.74 1.62 -5.80
CA LYS A 10 2.78 1.63 -6.92
C LYS A 10 3.14 2.68 -7.97
N LYS A 11 3.55 3.88 -7.58
CA LYS A 11 3.94 4.96 -8.50
C LYS A 11 5.26 4.63 -9.23
N ALA A 12 6.24 4.05 -8.54
CA ALA A 12 7.47 3.55 -9.14
C ALA A 12 7.18 2.50 -10.22
N THR A 13 6.27 1.56 -9.95
CA THR A 13 5.88 0.51 -10.90
C THR A 13 5.10 1.02 -12.10
N PHE A 14 4.31 2.07 -11.97
CA PHE A 14 3.49 2.60 -13.06
C PHE A 14 4.31 3.30 -14.16
N ARG A 15 5.47 3.86 -13.84
CA ARG A 15 6.36 4.56 -14.80
C ARG A 15 7.22 3.64 -15.66
N SER A 16 7.31 2.37 -15.31
CA SER A 16 8.12 1.40 -16.04
C SER A 16 7.27 0.31 -16.66
N SER A 17 7.58 -0.13 -17.87
CA SER A 17 6.97 -1.33 -18.44
C SER A 17 7.26 -2.55 -17.53
N ARG A 18 6.37 -3.56 -17.52
CA ARG A 18 6.55 -4.78 -16.71
C ARG A 18 7.93 -5.44 -16.89
N GLU A 19 8.51 -5.33 -18.09
CA GLU A 19 9.83 -5.86 -18.41
C GLU A 19 10.97 -4.99 -17.86
N ALA A 20 10.80 -3.67 -17.82
CA ALA A 20 11.77 -2.75 -17.24
C ALA A 20 11.82 -2.86 -15.71
N LEU A 21 10.68 -3.09 -15.04
CA LEU A 21 10.59 -3.27 -13.58
C LEU A 21 11.33 -4.53 -13.09
N ALA A 22 11.33 -5.60 -13.89
CA ALA A 22 12.06 -6.81 -13.53
C ALA A 22 13.60 -6.60 -13.46
N LYS A 23 14.07 -5.45 -13.92
CA LYS A 23 15.49 -5.07 -13.95
C LYS A 23 15.84 -3.86 -13.09
N TRP A 24 14.87 -3.30 -12.35
CA TRP A 24 15.14 -2.15 -11.49
C TRP A 24 16.08 -2.55 -10.35
N GLU A 25 17.24 -1.92 -10.36
CA GLU A 25 18.20 -1.99 -9.26
C GLU A 25 17.89 -0.87 -8.24
N LEU A 26 18.48 -0.97 -7.06
CA LEU A 26 18.34 0.07 -6.02
C LEU A 26 18.75 1.45 -6.53
N GLU A 27 19.71 1.51 -7.46
CA GLU A 27 20.18 2.75 -8.11
C GLU A 27 19.08 3.44 -8.92
N ASP A 28 18.35 2.67 -9.72
CA ASP A 28 17.26 3.18 -10.55
C ASP A 28 16.14 3.77 -9.66
N PHE A 29 15.85 3.08 -8.55
CA PHE A 29 14.88 3.57 -7.57
C PHE A 29 15.34 4.87 -6.91
N ILE A 30 16.60 4.97 -6.46
CA ILE A 30 17.17 6.17 -5.85
C ILE A 30 17.12 7.34 -6.85
N ALA A 31 17.59 7.11 -8.09
CA ALA A 31 17.60 8.14 -9.12
C ALA A 31 16.18 8.65 -9.43
N TRP A 32 15.22 7.75 -9.57
CA TRP A 32 13.81 8.11 -9.76
C TRP A 32 13.24 8.87 -8.57
N ALA A 33 13.44 8.38 -7.34
CA ALA A 33 12.90 9.01 -6.14
C ALA A 33 13.49 10.43 -5.91
N SER A 34 14.78 10.60 -6.19
CA SER A 34 15.46 11.92 -6.14
C SER A 34 15.06 12.85 -7.29
N SER A 35 14.45 12.36 -8.35
CA SER A 35 13.94 13.19 -9.45
C SER A 35 12.52 13.74 -9.20
N LEU A 36 11.82 13.25 -8.17
CA LEU A 36 10.46 13.68 -7.85
C LEU A 36 10.46 15.10 -7.28
N THR A 37 9.57 15.92 -7.78
CA THR A 37 9.34 17.26 -7.25
C THR A 37 8.29 17.26 -6.14
N LEU A 38 8.32 18.29 -5.29
CA LEU A 38 7.33 18.47 -4.23
C LEU A 38 5.90 18.53 -4.79
N ASN A 39 5.71 19.20 -5.93
CA ASN A 39 4.40 19.31 -6.57
C ASN A 39 3.88 17.95 -7.05
N GLU A 40 4.71 17.15 -7.72
CA GLU A 40 4.34 15.80 -8.16
C GLU A 40 3.94 14.91 -6.98
N LEU A 41 4.67 14.99 -5.86
CA LEU A 41 4.35 14.23 -4.65
C LEU A 41 3.00 14.63 -4.06
N GLN A 42 2.66 15.93 -4.08
CA GLN A 42 1.38 16.44 -3.57
C GLN A 42 0.17 16.07 -4.45
N GLU A 43 0.39 15.75 -5.73
CA GLU A 43 -0.66 15.28 -6.63
C GLU A 43 -1.03 13.79 -6.40
N TRP A 44 -0.26 13.07 -5.60
CA TRP A 44 -0.53 11.67 -5.34
C TRP A 44 -1.66 11.50 -4.32
N GLU A 45 -2.58 10.59 -4.62
CA GLU A 45 -3.63 10.21 -3.70
C GLU A 45 -3.03 9.71 -2.38
N ASP A 46 -3.61 10.12 -1.26
CA ASP A 46 -3.16 9.83 0.11
C ASP A 46 -1.82 10.47 0.53
N ILE A 47 -1.22 11.33 -0.28
CA ILE A 47 0.00 12.09 0.06
C ILE A 47 -0.37 13.57 0.32
N GLY A 48 -0.50 13.91 1.61
CA GLY A 48 -0.69 15.31 2.02
C GLY A 48 0.62 16.13 1.97
N PRO A 49 0.53 17.46 2.09
CA PRO A 49 1.71 18.36 1.99
C PRO A 49 2.87 17.98 2.92
N ILE A 50 2.57 17.65 4.19
CA ILE A 50 3.58 17.27 5.18
C ILE A 50 4.31 15.97 4.80
N VAL A 51 3.56 15.00 4.27
CA VAL A 51 4.13 13.72 3.84
C VAL A 51 4.97 13.91 2.58
N ALA A 52 4.50 14.73 1.63
CA ALA A 52 5.23 15.07 0.42
C ALA A 52 6.57 15.75 0.74
N GLU A 53 6.57 16.72 1.65
CA GLU A 53 7.77 17.40 2.12
C GLU A 53 8.76 16.42 2.76
N SER A 54 8.28 15.55 3.65
CA SER A 54 9.11 14.54 4.31
C SER A 54 9.73 13.53 3.32
N ILE A 55 8.99 13.12 2.28
CA ILE A 55 9.52 12.25 1.22
C ILE A 55 10.59 12.99 0.41
N TYR A 56 10.27 14.22 0.00
CA TYR A 56 11.18 15.05 -0.78
C TYR A 56 12.49 15.28 -0.04
N GLU A 57 12.45 15.74 1.20
CA GLU A 57 13.63 15.97 2.05
C GLU A 57 14.44 14.69 2.22
N TYR A 58 13.80 13.54 2.47
CA TYR A 58 14.50 12.27 2.65
C TYR A 58 15.40 11.92 1.46
N PHE A 59 14.90 12.05 0.23
CA PHE A 59 15.63 11.71 -0.99
C PHE A 59 16.57 12.82 -1.50
N HIS A 60 16.59 14.00 -0.84
CA HIS A 60 17.50 15.11 -1.13
C HIS A 60 18.53 15.35 -0.01
N ASP A 61 18.37 14.68 1.15
CA ASP A 61 19.34 14.76 2.25
C ASP A 61 20.59 13.93 1.95
N GLU A 62 21.77 14.56 2.06
CA GLU A 62 23.04 13.90 1.78
C GLU A 62 23.32 12.68 2.67
N THR A 63 22.89 12.71 3.93
CA THR A 63 23.13 11.63 4.88
C THR A 63 22.33 10.41 4.49
N ASN A 64 21.06 10.60 4.09
CA ASN A 64 20.19 9.56 3.63
C ASN A 64 20.69 8.98 2.29
N LEU A 65 21.11 9.82 1.36
CA LEU A 65 21.70 9.38 0.09
C LEU A 65 22.99 8.55 0.30
N LYS A 66 23.84 8.94 1.26
CA LYS A 66 25.01 8.14 1.64
C LYS A 66 24.63 6.77 2.20
N LEU A 67 23.55 6.70 3.02
CA LEU A 67 23.02 5.42 3.52
C LEU A 67 22.51 4.54 2.39
N LEU A 68 21.68 5.09 1.49
CA LEU A 68 21.16 4.37 0.32
C LEU A 68 22.28 3.84 -0.58
N ASN A 69 23.32 4.64 -0.80
CA ASN A 69 24.50 4.20 -1.55
C ASN A 69 25.27 3.06 -0.85
N LYS A 70 25.34 3.04 0.49
CA LYS A 70 25.92 1.91 1.22
C LYS A 70 25.10 0.64 1.03
N LEU A 71 23.76 0.73 1.03
CA LEU A 71 22.90 -0.42 0.74
C LEU A 71 23.12 -0.96 -0.67
N LYS A 72 23.31 -0.07 -1.67
CA LYS A 72 23.69 -0.45 -3.02
C LYS A 72 25.02 -1.22 -3.05
N LEU A 73 26.05 -0.72 -2.38
CA LEU A 73 27.35 -1.39 -2.29
C LEU A 73 27.29 -2.75 -1.58
N ALA A 74 26.32 -2.93 -0.69
CA ALA A 74 26.05 -4.20 -0.02
C ALA A 74 25.23 -5.19 -0.87
N ASN A 75 24.99 -4.89 -2.16
CA ASN A 75 24.19 -5.69 -3.10
C ASN A 75 22.77 -6.00 -2.58
N ILE A 76 22.14 -5.05 -1.88
CA ILE A 76 20.76 -5.17 -1.48
C ILE A 76 19.87 -5.08 -2.72
N THR A 77 19.07 -6.09 -2.95
CA THR A 77 18.13 -6.16 -4.08
C THR A 77 16.74 -5.74 -3.67
N ILE A 78 16.12 -4.87 -4.46
CA ILE A 78 14.68 -4.58 -4.31
C ILE A 78 13.90 -5.76 -4.86
N LEU A 79 13.16 -6.44 -3.99
CA LEU A 79 12.24 -7.48 -4.44
C LEU A 79 10.97 -6.82 -4.97
N ASN A 80 10.77 -6.88 -6.28
CA ASN A 80 9.52 -6.47 -6.92
C ASN A 80 8.43 -7.50 -6.60
N SER A 81 7.77 -7.37 -5.46
CA SER A 81 6.48 -7.99 -5.24
C SER A 81 5.41 -7.18 -5.96
N LEU A 82 5.30 -7.36 -7.29
CA LEU A 82 4.18 -6.80 -8.03
C LEU A 82 2.88 -7.29 -7.39
N PRO A 83 1.89 -6.42 -7.20
CA PRO A 83 0.54 -6.89 -6.89
C PRO A 83 0.18 -7.96 -7.92
N VAL A 84 -0.27 -9.10 -7.48
CA VAL A 84 -0.65 -10.18 -8.38
C VAL A 84 -1.82 -9.68 -9.23
N SER A 85 -1.51 -9.13 -10.42
CA SER A 85 -2.53 -8.76 -11.38
C SER A 85 -3.27 -10.04 -11.80
N GLY A 86 -4.57 -10.14 -11.44
CA GLY A 86 -5.37 -11.33 -11.68
C GLY A 86 -5.51 -12.26 -10.47
N GLY A 87 -5.13 -11.85 -9.27
CA GLY A 87 -5.44 -12.59 -8.05
C GLY A 87 -6.95 -12.66 -7.80
N LYS A 88 -7.39 -13.63 -6.98
CA LYS A 88 -8.80 -13.91 -6.63
C LYS A 88 -9.56 -12.66 -6.14
N LEU A 89 -8.86 -11.70 -5.53
CA LEU A 89 -9.40 -10.46 -4.98
C LEU A 89 -9.07 -9.22 -5.82
N SER A 90 -8.58 -9.40 -7.05
CA SER A 90 -8.23 -8.28 -7.93
C SER A 90 -9.44 -7.39 -8.21
N GLY A 91 -9.26 -6.07 -8.09
CA GLY A 91 -10.33 -5.08 -8.27
C GLY A 91 -11.30 -4.97 -7.09
N THR A 92 -11.02 -5.62 -5.96
CA THR A 92 -11.83 -5.49 -4.74
C THR A 92 -11.09 -4.70 -3.68
N SER A 93 -11.80 -3.79 -3.00
CA SER A 93 -11.25 -2.97 -1.92
C SER A 93 -11.85 -3.36 -0.57
N PHE A 94 -11.00 -3.44 0.44
CA PHE A 94 -11.35 -3.90 1.79
C PHE A 94 -11.06 -2.83 2.84
N VAL A 95 -11.93 -2.74 3.83
CA VAL A 95 -11.69 -2.00 5.08
C VAL A 95 -11.77 -2.99 6.24
N LEU A 96 -10.77 -2.96 7.12
CA LEU A 96 -10.75 -3.79 8.32
C LEU A 96 -11.16 -2.97 9.54
N THR A 97 -12.05 -3.49 10.38
CA THR A 97 -12.49 -2.86 11.62
C THR A 97 -12.67 -3.88 12.74
N GLY A 98 -12.45 -3.46 13.98
CA GLY A 98 -12.51 -4.37 15.12
C GLY A 98 -11.24 -5.24 15.25
N THR A 99 -11.28 -6.18 16.19
CA THR A 99 -10.20 -7.14 16.46
C THR A 99 -10.59 -8.49 15.89
N MET A 100 -9.71 -9.09 15.09
CA MET A 100 -9.90 -10.45 14.60
C MET A 100 -9.26 -11.43 15.59
N GLU A 101 -9.93 -12.55 15.84
CA GLU A 101 -9.47 -13.55 16.79
C GLU A 101 -8.38 -14.47 16.21
N SER A 102 -8.49 -14.78 14.93
CA SER A 102 -7.70 -15.84 14.29
C SER A 102 -6.51 -15.36 13.51
N MET A 103 -6.38 -14.05 13.30
CA MET A 103 -5.23 -13.43 12.61
C MET A 103 -5.08 -11.97 13.00
N SER A 104 -3.87 -11.46 12.97
CA SER A 104 -3.61 -10.03 13.15
C SER A 104 -4.12 -9.20 11.96
N ARG A 105 -4.32 -7.89 12.17
CA ARG A 105 -4.67 -6.99 11.08
C ARG A 105 -3.63 -6.98 9.96
N ASP A 106 -2.35 -7.07 10.32
CA ASP A 106 -1.26 -7.05 9.36
C ASP A 106 -1.21 -8.33 8.52
N GLU A 107 -1.47 -9.49 9.14
CA GLU A 107 -1.66 -10.74 8.41
C GLU A 107 -2.85 -10.70 7.45
N ALA A 108 -3.99 -10.14 7.89
CA ALA A 108 -5.15 -9.97 7.03
C ALA A 108 -4.85 -9.05 5.84
N LYS A 109 -4.19 -7.91 6.08
CA LYS A 109 -3.75 -6.99 5.03
C LYS A 109 -2.80 -7.69 4.06
N ALA A 110 -1.81 -8.41 4.54
CA ALA A 110 -0.85 -9.13 3.72
C ALA A 110 -1.54 -10.18 2.82
N LYS A 111 -2.50 -10.94 3.35
CA LYS A 111 -3.28 -11.93 2.59
C LYS A 111 -4.15 -11.28 1.53
N ILE A 112 -4.86 -10.19 1.83
CA ILE A 112 -5.66 -9.46 0.83
C ILE A 112 -4.76 -9.00 -0.31
N ARG A 113 -3.61 -8.38 0.00
CA ARG A 113 -2.66 -7.89 -0.99
C ARG A 113 -2.06 -9.00 -1.85
N SER A 114 -1.69 -10.13 -1.24
CA SER A 114 -1.15 -11.29 -1.97
C SER A 114 -2.14 -11.89 -2.97
N LEU A 115 -3.44 -11.69 -2.73
CA LEU A 115 -4.52 -12.11 -3.63
C LEU A 115 -4.99 -10.99 -4.59
N GLY A 116 -4.28 -9.87 -4.63
CA GLY A 116 -4.55 -8.76 -5.54
C GLY A 116 -5.62 -7.78 -5.08
N GLY A 117 -6.11 -7.89 -3.84
CA GLY A 117 -7.06 -6.95 -3.25
C GLY A 117 -6.39 -5.68 -2.72
N GLU A 118 -7.17 -4.62 -2.62
CA GLU A 118 -6.73 -3.33 -2.08
C GLU A 118 -7.23 -3.11 -0.66
N ILE A 119 -6.44 -2.39 0.14
CA ILE A 119 -6.81 -1.99 1.50
C ILE A 119 -7.08 -0.49 1.54
N SER A 120 -8.18 -0.09 2.17
CA SER A 120 -8.49 1.30 2.47
C SER A 120 -8.67 1.50 3.98
N GLU A 121 -8.21 2.64 4.47
CA GLU A 121 -8.38 2.99 5.89
C GLU A 121 -9.77 3.58 6.19
N SER A 122 -10.50 4.03 5.18
CA SER A 122 -11.83 4.62 5.34
C SER A 122 -12.87 3.93 4.46
N VAL A 123 -14.10 3.80 4.98
CA VAL A 123 -15.23 3.27 4.21
C VAL A 123 -15.76 4.33 3.26
N SER A 124 -15.93 3.97 1.99
CA SER A 124 -16.52 4.80 0.95
C SER A 124 -17.46 3.97 0.05
N LYS A 125 -18.14 4.60 -0.90
CA LYS A 125 -18.96 3.89 -1.89
C LYS A 125 -18.15 2.97 -2.81
N GLN A 126 -16.85 3.17 -2.89
CA GLN A 126 -15.92 2.33 -3.66
C GLN A 126 -15.41 1.12 -2.86
N THR A 127 -15.69 1.06 -1.56
CA THR A 127 -15.31 -0.07 -0.71
C THR A 127 -16.16 -1.28 -1.08
N SER A 128 -15.52 -2.40 -1.45
CA SER A 128 -16.21 -3.63 -1.81
C SER A 128 -16.66 -4.42 -0.59
N TYR A 129 -15.81 -4.48 0.44
CA TYR A 129 -16.08 -5.24 1.65
C TYR A 129 -15.55 -4.53 2.91
N VAL A 130 -16.31 -4.61 3.99
CA VAL A 130 -15.83 -4.28 5.34
C VAL A 130 -15.75 -5.57 6.15
N VAL A 131 -14.56 -5.91 6.62
CA VAL A 131 -14.36 -7.07 7.50
C VAL A 131 -14.49 -6.58 8.93
N ALA A 132 -15.51 -7.06 9.63
CA ALA A 132 -15.80 -6.70 11.01
C ALA A 132 -15.37 -7.84 11.96
N GLY A 133 -14.39 -7.55 12.78
CA GLY A 133 -14.02 -8.37 13.92
C GLY A 133 -14.79 -7.94 15.19
N GLU A 134 -14.36 -8.43 16.36
CA GLU A 134 -14.93 -8.03 17.64
C GLU A 134 -14.75 -6.51 17.88
N LYS A 135 -15.75 -5.92 18.53
CA LYS A 135 -15.77 -4.49 18.87
C LYS A 135 -15.54 -3.58 17.64
N ALA A 136 -16.13 -3.96 16.52
CA ALA A 136 -16.15 -3.10 15.34
C ALA A 136 -16.80 -1.75 15.69
N GLY A 137 -16.09 -0.65 15.39
CA GLY A 137 -16.51 0.71 15.73
C GLY A 137 -17.18 1.45 14.56
N SER A 138 -17.03 2.77 14.53
CA SER A 138 -17.68 3.69 13.57
C SER A 138 -17.53 3.33 12.09
N LYS A 139 -16.56 2.54 11.72
CA LYS A 139 -16.39 2.05 10.33
C LYS A 139 -17.49 1.06 9.96
N LEU A 140 -17.99 0.26 10.91
CA LEU A 140 -19.13 -0.64 10.70
C LEU A 140 -20.41 0.16 10.45
N ASP A 141 -20.71 1.14 11.32
CA ASP A 141 -21.87 2.02 11.15
C ASP A 141 -21.87 2.74 9.80
N LYS A 142 -20.67 3.15 9.36
CA LYS A 142 -20.50 3.81 8.08
C LYS A 142 -20.71 2.85 6.91
N ALA A 143 -20.29 1.60 7.03
CA ALA A 143 -20.53 0.57 6.02
C ALA A 143 -22.01 0.30 5.83
N GLU A 144 -22.76 0.15 6.92
CA GLU A 144 -24.20 -0.05 6.91
C GLU A 144 -24.94 1.13 6.26
N LYS A 145 -24.57 2.38 6.63
CA LYS A 145 -25.16 3.59 6.03
C LYS A 145 -24.89 3.72 4.53
N LEU A 146 -23.75 3.22 4.04
CA LEU A 146 -23.38 3.28 2.63
C LEU A 146 -23.81 2.03 1.85
N GLY A 147 -24.41 1.04 2.49
CA GLY A 147 -24.81 -0.23 1.87
C GLY A 147 -23.63 -1.09 1.44
N VAL A 148 -22.45 -0.90 2.08
CA VAL A 148 -21.25 -1.71 1.79
C VAL A 148 -21.38 -3.07 2.47
N LYS A 149 -21.04 -4.13 1.75
CA LYS A 149 -21.14 -5.49 2.27
C LYS A 149 -20.20 -5.72 3.44
N VAL A 150 -20.73 -6.10 4.58
CA VAL A 150 -19.97 -6.45 5.78
C VAL A 150 -19.72 -7.96 5.79
N LEU A 151 -18.50 -8.35 6.07
CA LEU A 151 -18.07 -9.74 6.24
C LEU A 151 -17.67 -9.98 7.69
N SER A 152 -18.12 -11.08 8.27
CA SER A 152 -17.56 -11.64 9.48
C SER A 152 -16.16 -12.20 9.23
N GLU A 153 -15.37 -12.44 10.27
CA GLU A 153 -14.05 -13.05 10.14
C GLU A 153 -14.11 -14.45 9.47
N SER A 154 -15.14 -15.22 9.75
CA SER A 154 -15.35 -16.53 9.15
C SER A 154 -15.67 -16.47 7.66
N GLU A 155 -16.46 -15.50 7.22
CA GLU A 155 -16.76 -15.26 5.81
C GLU A 155 -15.53 -14.71 5.06
N PHE A 156 -14.77 -13.84 5.71
CA PHE A 156 -13.52 -13.34 5.16
C PHE A 156 -12.50 -14.47 4.93
N LYS A 157 -12.34 -15.39 5.89
CA LYS A 157 -11.48 -16.57 5.71
C LYS A 157 -11.88 -17.45 4.53
N LYS A 158 -13.17 -17.61 4.27
CA LYS A 158 -13.67 -18.38 3.11
C LYS A 158 -13.41 -17.65 1.78
N LEU A 159 -13.28 -16.33 1.84
CA LEU A 159 -13.00 -15.49 0.68
C LEU A 159 -11.49 -15.52 0.31
N LEU A 160 -10.60 -15.70 1.29
CA LEU A 160 -9.15 -15.88 1.08
C LEU A 160 -8.83 -17.25 0.49
#